data_522577907fc6ab3dc50d3ca28872c3a0
#
_entry.id   522577907fc6ab3dc50d3ca28872c3a0
#
_cell.length_a   1.000
_cell.length_b   1.000
_cell.length_c   1.000
_cell.angle_alpha   90.00
_cell.angle_beta   90.00
_cell.angle_gamma   90.00
#
_symmetry.space_group_name_H-M   'P 1'
#
loop_
_entity.id
_entity.type
_entity.pdbx_description
1 polymer ?
#
loop_
_entity_poly.entity_id
_entity_poly.type
_entity_poly.pdbx_seq_one_letter_code
_entity_poly.pdbx_strand_id
1 'polypeptide(L)'
;MNSSIKGIATVTLALLLNYSANPAFALPQKINHPITVAKSQPLTDTLIVPGERVGPITRTTTKQDLIKLFGASHLVDKTISGAEGIGSFAATQLNLNQGRSLLVVWSDNTRTKPLDVRNLGSACKTREGIGVGTPLSELRKKLGDFKLYGLAWDYGGTILLDSSKLSRYQGKLILRVDAAPNAYEKFPNNYQAVSGDATFSSSNPHWKPLGIRLAEIIVVLNPSE
;
A
#
# COMPACT_ATOMS: atom_id res chain seq x y z
N MET A 1 109.21 11.62 43.99
CA MET A 1 108.97 12.77 44.85
C MET A 1 107.64 13.32 44.54
N ASN A 2 106.87 13.50 45.52
CA ASN A 2 105.55 14.13 45.63
C ASN A 2 104.29 13.39 45.06
N SER A 3 103.77 12.83 46.00
CA SER A 3 102.44 12.31 46.12
C SER A 3 101.38 13.46 46.03
N SER A 4 100.29 13.19 45.42
CA SER A 4 99.05 13.99 45.63
C SER A 4 97.86 13.14 45.41
N ILE A 5 97.16 12.93 46.48
CA ILE A 5 95.90 12.19 46.62
C ILE A 5 94.76 13.10 46.13
N LYS A 6 93.98 12.61 45.21
CA LYS A 6 92.78 13.32 44.78
C LYS A 6 91.57 12.49 45.17
N GLY A 7 90.71 13.10 45.97
CA GLY A 7 89.49 12.54 46.51
C GLY A 7 88.44 12.23 45.38
N ILE A 8 87.76 11.12 45.56
CA ILE A 8 86.70 10.67 44.71
C ILE A 8 85.38 11.22 45.25
N ALA A 9 84.81 12.12 44.47
CA ALA A 9 83.41 12.60 44.74
C ALA A 9 82.43 11.62 44.09
N THR A 10 81.67 10.95 44.92
CA THR A 10 80.61 10.05 44.46
C THR A 10 79.37 10.87 44.09
N VAL A 11 79.09 10.96 42.80
CA VAL A 11 77.85 11.58 42.31
C VAL A 11 76.81 10.50 42.22
N THR A 12 75.81 10.57 43.09
CA THR A 12 74.64 9.70 43.09
C THR A 12 73.65 10.23 42.04
N LEU A 13 73.57 9.54 40.90
CA LEU A 13 72.58 9.83 39.83
C LEU A 13 71.25 9.18 40.21
N ALA A 14 70.23 9.97 40.63
CA ALA A 14 68.87 9.53 40.82
C ALA A 14 68.19 9.42 39.46
N LEU A 15 67.95 8.20 38.99
CA LEU A 15 67.07 7.94 37.81
C LEU A 15 65.62 8.15 38.21
N LEU A 16 65.04 9.25 37.76
CA LEU A 16 63.59 9.44 37.77
C LEU A 16 62.98 8.65 36.61
N LEU A 17 62.37 7.49 36.91
CA LEU A 17 61.58 6.74 35.99
C LEU A 17 60.23 7.46 35.79
N ASN A 18 60.08 8.19 34.70
CA ASN A 18 58.81 8.70 34.23
C ASN A 18 57.99 7.55 33.69
N TYR A 19 57.04 7.05 34.49
CA TYR A 19 55.96 6.16 34.02
C TYR A 19 55.02 6.99 33.16
N SER A 20 55.18 6.92 31.85
CA SER A 20 54.15 7.37 30.91
C SER A 20 52.96 6.40 31.03
N ALA A 21 51.91 6.87 31.65
CA ALA A 21 50.62 6.16 31.62
C ALA A 21 50.15 6.09 30.16
N ASN A 22 50.13 4.89 29.59
CA ASN A 22 49.46 4.66 28.30
C ASN A 22 47.96 5.03 28.45
N PRO A 23 47.41 5.82 27.53
CA PRO A 23 45.96 6.01 27.50
C PRO A 23 45.33 4.65 27.20
N ALA A 24 44.55 4.16 28.14
CA ALA A 24 43.70 2.97 27.94
C ALA A 24 42.85 3.22 26.71
N PHE A 25 42.99 2.41 25.68
CA PHE A 25 42.04 2.35 24.56
C PHE A 25 40.65 2.01 25.13
N ALA A 26 39.83 3.03 25.26
CA ALA A 26 38.41 2.84 25.57
C ALA A 26 37.80 2.05 24.41
N LEU A 27 37.38 0.82 24.66
CA LEU A 27 36.59 0.04 23.72
C LEU A 27 35.33 0.84 23.38
N PRO A 28 34.90 0.88 22.10
CA PRO A 28 33.68 1.58 21.74
C PRO A 28 32.52 0.94 22.51
N GLN A 29 31.92 1.70 23.39
CA GLN A 29 30.66 1.30 24.04
C GLN A 29 29.63 1.11 22.94
N LYS A 30 29.11 -0.11 22.82
CA LYS A 30 27.95 -0.43 22.00
C LYS A 30 26.78 0.38 22.56
N ILE A 31 26.49 1.52 21.93
CA ILE A 31 25.31 2.31 22.27
C ILE A 31 24.11 1.48 21.75
N ASN A 32 23.55 0.67 22.64
CA ASN A 32 22.26 0.05 22.41
C ASN A 32 21.20 1.16 22.51
N HIS A 33 20.99 1.89 21.41
CA HIS A 33 19.76 2.64 21.28
C HIS A 33 18.61 1.61 21.28
N PRO A 34 17.67 1.65 22.21
CA PRO A 34 16.47 0.84 22.09
C PRO A 34 15.81 1.27 20.77
N ILE A 35 15.75 0.34 19.80
CA ILE A 35 14.92 0.53 18.63
C ILE A 35 13.50 0.60 19.18
N THR A 36 13.00 1.81 19.36
CA THR A 36 11.59 2.03 19.68
C THR A 36 10.83 1.58 18.45
N VAL A 37 10.38 0.32 18.45
CA VAL A 37 9.46 -0.20 17.44
C VAL A 37 8.21 0.67 17.56
N ALA A 38 8.06 1.61 16.64
CA ALA A 38 6.87 2.42 16.57
C ALA A 38 5.68 1.48 16.53
N LYS A 39 4.82 1.54 17.54
CA LYS A 39 3.61 0.72 17.64
C LYS A 39 2.78 1.04 16.40
N SER A 40 2.67 0.07 15.49
CA SER A 40 1.92 0.25 14.25
C SER A 40 0.51 0.73 14.59
N GLN A 41 0.15 1.90 14.10
CA GLN A 41 -1.21 2.42 14.27
C GLN A 41 -2.14 1.60 13.37
N PRO A 42 -3.23 1.06 13.91
CA PRO A 42 -4.23 0.42 13.06
C PRO A 42 -4.79 1.45 12.08
N LEU A 43 -5.08 1.05 10.84
CA LEU A 43 -5.82 1.88 9.89
C LEU A 43 -7.23 2.12 10.47
N THR A 44 -7.38 3.19 11.25
CA THR A 44 -8.67 3.57 11.87
C THR A 44 -9.56 4.29 10.88
N ASP A 45 -8.97 5.13 10.01
CA ASP A 45 -9.66 5.77 8.90
C ASP A 45 -9.66 4.84 7.67
N THR A 46 -10.82 4.37 7.27
CA THR A 46 -11.03 3.51 6.10
C THR A 46 -11.88 4.20 5.03
N LEU A 47 -12.07 5.53 5.15
CA LEU A 47 -12.87 6.29 4.22
C LEU A 47 -12.20 6.40 2.85
N ILE A 48 -12.95 6.09 1.80
CA ILE A 48 -12.58 6.32 0.42
C ILE A 48 -13.13 7.68 -0.01
N VAL A 49 -12.24 8.59 -0.43
CA VAL A 49 -12.59 9.86 -1.09
C VAL A 49 -12.02 9.82 -2.50
N PRO A 50 -12.85 9.55 -3.52
CA PRO A 50 -12.38 9.34 -4.89
C PRO A 50 -11.55 10.49 -5.45
N GLY A 51 -10.39 10.18 -6.00
CA GLY A 51 -9.45 11.14 -6.55
C GLY A 51 -8.62 11.90 -5.50
N GLU A 52 -8.84 11.66 -4.21
CA GLU A 52 -8.16 12.39 -3.13
C GLU A 52 -7.38 11.47 -2.20
N ARG A 53 -8.04 10.46 -1.60
CA ARG A 53 -7.43 9.60 -0.59
C ARG A 53 -8.18 8.31 -0.31
N VAL A 54 -7.46 7.35 0.27
CA VAL A 54 -8.01 6.15 0.91
C VAL A 54 -7.46 6.08 2.33
N GLY A 55 -8.30 6.33 3.32
CA GLY A 55 -7.84 6.53 4.68
C GLY A 55 -6.79 7.64 4.74
N PRO A 56 -5.62 7.43 5.37
CA PRO A 56 -4.56 8.42 5.44
C PRO A 56 -3.69 8.49 4.16
N ILE A 57 -3.92 7.63 3.16
CA ILE A 57 -3.13 7.59 1.93
C ILE A 57 -3.69 8.61 0.94
N THR A 58 -2.88 9.59 0.59
CA THR A 58 -3.20 10.73 -0.27
C THR A 58 -2.37 10.73 -1.55
N ARG A 59 -2.57 11.71 -2.41
CA ARG A 59 -1.82 11.92 -3.66
C ARG A 59 -0.30 12.09 -3.47
N THR A 60 0.12 12.53 -2.29
CA THR A 60 1.52 12.84 -1.96
C THR A 60 2.15 11.86 -0.98
N THR A 61 1.41 10.83 -0.59
CA THR A 61 1.94 9.80 0.33
C THR A 61 3.09 9.05 -0.32
N THR A 62 4.22 8.99 0.37
CA THR A 62 5.40 8.24 -0.06
C THR A 62 5.42 6.86 0.62
N LYS A 63 6.28 5.96 0.12
CA LYS A 63 6.53 4.68 0.82
C LYS A 63 7.06 4.91 2.25
N GLN A 64 7.88 5.93 2.45
CA GLN A 64 8.39 6.26 3.79
C GLN A 64 7.27 6.68 4.74
N ASP A 65 6.26 7.39 4.22
CA ASP A 65 5.08 7.73 5.02
C ASP A 65 4.25 6.50 5.37
N LEU A 66 4.12 5.53 4.46
CA LEU A 66 3.47 4.24 4.77
C LEU A 66 4.22 3.50 5.88
N ILE A 67 5.57 3.50 5.86
CA ILE A 67 6.39 2.89 6.92
C ILE A 67 6.15 3.58 8.26
N LYS A 68 6.09 4.92 8.29
CA LYS A 68 5.82 5.69 9.51
C LYS A 68 4.41 5.44 10.05
N LEU A 69 3.41 5.36 9.16
CA LEU A 69 2.01 5.17 9.53
C LEU A 69 1.71 3.76 10.03
N PHE A 70 2.24 2.75 9.36
CA PHE A 70 1.80 1.36 9.56
C PHE A 70 2.89 0.42 10.05
N GLY A 71 4.16 0.83 10.00
CA GLY A 71 5.32 -0.02 10.31
C GLY A 71 5.74 -0.87 9.10
N ALA A 72 7.05 -1.06 8.94
CA ALA A 72 7.64 -1.78 7.82
C ALA A 72 7.17 -3.24 7.72
N SER A 73 6.88 -3.89 8.85
CA SER A 73 6.45 -5.30 8.91
C SER A 73 5.10 -5.58 8.25
N HIS A 74 4.27 -4.54 8.04
CA HIS A 74 2.98 -4.67 7.37
C HIS A 74 3.04 -4.41 5.87
N LEU A 75 4.20 -4.03 5.34
CA LEU A 75 4.39 -3.62 3.95
C LEU A 75 5.19 -4.68 3.20
N VAL A 76 4.68 -5.07 2.03
CA VAL A 76 5.36 -5.98 1.10
C VAL A 76 5.44 -5.33 -0.26
N ASP A 77 6.65 -5.08 -0.74
CA ASP A 77 6.87 -4.56 -2.08
C ASP A 77 6.59 -5.64 -3.12
N LYS A 78 5.98 -5.23 -4.21
CA LYS A 78 5.61 -6.08 -5.35
C LYS A 78 5.87 -5.35 -6.66
N THR A 79 5.89 -6.12 -7.71
CA THR A 79 5.74 -5.65 -9.08
C THR A 79 4.45 -6.26 -9.62
N ILE A 80 3.62 -5.46 -10.27
CA ILE A 80 2.39 -5.90 -10.91
C ILE A 80 2.41 -5.58 -12.39
N SER A 81 1.75 -6.40 -13.19
CA SER A 81 1.54 -6.11 -14.62
C SER A 81 0.45 -5.06 -14.78
N GLY A 82 0.56 -4.26 -15.83
CA GLY A 82 -0.53 -3.39 -16.28
C GLY A 82 -1.67 -4.16 -16.91
N ALA A 83 -2.70 -3.44 -17.35
CA ALA A 83 -3.81 -4.01 -18.10
C ALA A 83 -3.27 -4.72 -19.35
N GLU A 84 -3.91 -5.83 -19.75
CA GLU A 84 -3.51 -6.66 -20.90
C GLU A 84 -2.04 -7.14 -20.83
N GLY A 85 -1.45 -7.17 -19.63
CA GLY A 85 -0.05 -7.52 -19.44
C GLY A 85 0.95 -6.46 -19.91
N ILE A 86 0.48 -5.26 -20.31
CA ILE A 86 1.33 -4.20 -20.83
C ILE A 86 1.91 -3.37 -19.68
N GLY A 87 3.24 -3.30 -19.66
CA GLY A 87 3.97 -2.55 -18.66
C GLY A 87 4.11 -3.28 -17.33
N SER A 88 4.88 -2.65 -16.43
CA SER A 88 5.19 -3.17 -15.10
C SER A 88 5.23 -2.01 -14.13
N PHE A 89 4.50 -2.14 -13.02
CA PHE A 89 4.35 -1.09 -12.02
C PHE A 89 4.89 -1.53 -10.67
N ALA A 90 5.64 -0.67 -10.01
CA ALA A 90 5.98 -0.85 -8.62
C ALA A 90 4.72 -0.75 -7.77
N ALA A 91 4.58 -1.63 -6.79
CA ALA A 91 3.46 -1.61 -5.86
C ALA A 91 3.93 -1.95 -4.44
N THR A 92 3.16 -1.52 -3.45
CA THR A 92 3.37 -1.88 -2.04
C THR A 92 2.04 -2.36 -1.46
N GLN A 93 2.01 -3.65 -1.08
CA GLN A 93 0.89 -4.25 -0.39
C GLN A 93 0.94 -3.88 1.08
N LEU A 94 -0.14 -3.33 1.59
CA LEU A 94 -0.38 -3.15 3.02
C LEU A 94 -1.26 -4.28 3.52
N ASN A 95 -0.75 -5.08 4.46
CA ASN A 95 -1.46 -6.20 5.05
C ASN A 95 -1.86 -5.84 6.49
N LEU A 96 -3.10 -5.47 6.66
CA LEU A 96 -3.71 -5.23 7.96
C LEU A 96 -4.89 -6.19 8.16
N ASN A 97 -5.14 -6.54 9.41
CA ASN A 97 -6.25 -7.42 9.77
C ASN A 97 -7.62 -6.75 9.59
N GLN A 98 -8.70 -7.54 9.67
CA GLN A 98 -10.09 -7.07 9.71
C GLN A 98 -10.54 -6.32 8.44
N GLY A 99 -10.13 -6.80 7.26
CA GLY A 99 -10.55 -6.22 5.99
C GLY A 99 -9.95 -4.84 5.69
N ARG A 100 -8.80 -4.49 6.30
CA ARG A 100 -8.10 -3.21 6.11
C ARG A 100 -6.88 -3.29 5.20
N SER A 101 -6.73 -4.37 4.45
CA SER A 101 -5.65 -4.51 3.46
C SER A 101 -5.91 -3.64 2.23
N LEU A 102 -4.83 -3.21 1.57
CA LEU A 102 -4.88 -2.47 0.31
C LEU A 102 -3.54 -2.57 -0.43
N LEU A 103 -3.54 -2.24 -1.71
CA LEU A 103 -2.36 -2.15 -2.56
C LEU A 103 -2.20 -0.72 -3.05
N VAL A 104 -1.05 -0.10 -2.79
CA VAL A 104 -0.66 1.17 -3.39
C VAL A 104 0.17 0.87 -4.64
N VAL A 105 -0.30 1.34 -5.78
CA VAL A 105 0.44 1.28 -7.04
C VAL A 105 1.15 2.62 -7.24
N TRP A 106 2.41 2.59 -7.63
CA TRP A 106 3.25 3.77 -7.74
C TRP A 106 3.41 4.21 -9.20
N SER A 107 3.55 5.50 -9.42
CA SER A 107 3.85 6.04 -10.76
C SER A 107 5.21 5.61 -11.28
N ASP A 108 6.15 5.31 -10.39
CA ASP A 108 7.49 4.87 -10.72
C ASP A 108 8.14 4.05 -9.58
N ASN A 109 9.36 3.58 -9.82
CA ASN A 109 10.11 2.77 -8.87
C ASN A 109 10.62 3.55 -7.64
N THR A 110 10.57 4.88 -7.62
CA THR A 110 10.98 5.70 -6.47
C THR A 110 9.98 5.61 -5.32
N ARG A 111 8.74 5.22 -5.61
CA ARG A 111 7.64 5.08 -4.65
C ARG A 111 7.37 6.34 -3.85
N THR A 112 7.43 7.48 -4.54
CA THR A 112 7.18 8.80 -3.94
C THR A 112 5.83 9.40 -4.33
N LYS A 113 5.19 8.85 -5.36
CA LYS A 113 3.91 9.32 -5.90
C LYS A 113 2.98 8.15 -6.20
N PRO A 114 1.88 7.95 -5.46
CA PRO A 114 0.93 6.89 -5.76
C PRO A 114 0.20 7.19 -7.07
N LEU A 115 0.10 6.20 -7.95
CA LEU A 115 -0.76 6.24 -9.12
C LEU A 115 -2.21 6.00 -8.72
N ASP A 116 -2.44 4.89 -8.04
CA ASP A 116 -3.74 4.50 -7.50
C ASP A 116 -3.62 3.65 -6.22
N VAL A 117 -4.76 3.45 -5.57
CA VAL A 117 -4.93 2.50 -4.48
C VAL A 117 -6.03 1.52 -4.86
N ARG A 118 -5.73 0.22 -4.80
CA ARG A 118 -6.63 -0.88 -5.19
C ARG A 118 -6.55 -2.06 -4.23
N ASN A 119 -7.25 -3.16 -4.55
CA ASN A 119 -7.34 -4.36 -3.69
C ASN A 119 -7.76 -4.01 -2.27
N LEU A 120 -8.73 -3.11 -2.17
CA LEU A 120 -9.23 -2.60 -0.90
C LEU A 120 -9.98 -3.69 -0.15
N GLY A 121 -9.64 -3.86 1.12
CA GLY A 121 -10.37 -4.74 2.01
C GLY A 121 -11.80 -4.23 2.32
N SER A 122 -12.65 -5.10 2.82
CA SER A 122 -14.08 -4.85 3.03
C SER A 122 -14.40 -3.74 4.03
N ALA A 123 -13.44 -3.33 4.87
CA ALA A 123 -13.59 -2.20 5.79
C ALA A 123 -13.58 -0.85 5.07
N CYS A 124 -12.93 -0.75 3.90
CA CYS A 124 -12.84 0.49 3.14
C CYS A 124 -14.16 0.79 2.41
N LYS A 125 -14.72 1.98 2.64
CA LYS A 125 -15.99 2.39 2.03
C LYS A 125 -15.99 3.86 1.63
N THR A 126 -16.73 4.19 0.58
CA THR A 126 -17.03 5.57 0.22
C THR A 126 -18.02 6.19 1.22
N ARG A 127 -18.24 7.51 1.13
CA ARG A 127 -19.27 8.22 1.93
C ARG A 127 -20.66 7.66 1.71
N GLU A 128 -20.94 7.16 0.51
CA GLU A 128 -22.20 6.51 0.15
C GLU A 128 -22.32 5.08 0.71
N GLY A 129 -21.28 4.60 1.43
CA GLY A 129 -21.22 3.25 2.00
C GLY A 129 -21.01 2.17 0.94
N ILE A 130 -20.35 2.49 -0.18
CA ILE A 130 -19.96 1.53 -1.22
C ILE A 130 -18.60 0.96 -0.83
N GLY A 131 -18.50 -0.36 -0.74
CA GLY A 131 -17.29 -1.11 -0.43
C GLY A 131 -17.29 -2.47 -1.11
N VAL A 132 -16.13 -3.14 -1.14
CA VAL A 132 -16.02 -4.50 -1.65
C VAL A 132 -17.04 -5.41 -0.95
N GLY A 133 -17.72 -6.27 -1.72
CA GLY A 133 -18.81 -7.13 -1.27
C GLY A 133 -20.20 -6.51 -1.39
N THR A 134 -20.35 -5.23 -1.73
CA THR A 134 -21.68 -4.60 -1.91
C THR A 134 -22.42 -5.28 -3.05
N PRO A 135 -23.64 -5.84 -2.83
CA PRO A 135 -24.44 -6.49 -3.87
C PRO A 135 -24.87 -5.51 -4.98
N LEU A 136 -25.07 -6.02 -6.20
CA LEU A 136 -25.53 -5.22 -7.34
C LEU A 136 -26.84 -4.47 -7.04
N SER A 137 -27.77 -5.10 -6.32
CA SER A 137 -29.03 -4.47 -5.92
C SER A 137 -28.81 -3.23 -5.03
N GLU A 138 -27.85 -3.29 -4.11
CA GLU A 138 -27.51 -2.15 -3.26
C GLU A 138 -26.73 -1.08 -4.03
N LEU A 139 -25.86 -1.49 -4.97
CA LEU A 139 -25.19 -0.55 -5.88
C LEU A 139 -26.23 0.23 -6.68
N ARG A 140 -27.25 -0.42 -7.23
CA ARG A 140 -28.33 0.25 -7.95
C ARG A 140 -29.10 1.26 -7.09
N LYS A 141 -29.39 0.94 -5.84
CA LYS A 141 -30.04 1.89 -4.91
C LYS A 141 -29.21 3.16 -4.71
N LYS A 142 -27.88 3.00 -4.59
CA LYS A 142 -26.93 4.10 -4.33
C LYS A 142 -26.58 4.90 -5.58
N LEU A 143 -26.37 4.22 -6.69
CA LEU A 143 -25.88 4.78 -7.96
C LEU A 143 -27.00 5.20 -8.92
N GLY A 144 -28.22 4.71 -8.72
CA GLY A 144 -29.28 4.70 -9.72
C GLY A 144 -29.07 3.56 -10.72
N ASP A 145 -29.76 3.60 -11.85
CA ASP A 145 -29.48 2.71 -12.96
C ASP A 145 -28.19 3.16 -13.69
N PHE A 146 -27.37 2.21 -14.04
CA PHE A 146 -26.10 2.43 -14.73
C PHE A 146 -25.85 1.32 -15.75
N LYS A 147 -24.85 1.54 -16.60
CA LYS A 147 -24.31 0.52 -17.49
C LYS A 147 -23.00 -0.03 -16.91
N LEU A 148 -22.70 -1.27 -17.26
CA LEU A 148 -21.44 -1.93 -16.91
C LEU A 148 -21.03 -2.84 -18.05
N TYR A 149 -19.74 -3.06 -18.18
CA TYR A 149 -19.22 -4.07 -19.11
C TYR A 149 -19.61 -5.48 -18.67
N GLY A 150 -19.73 -6.38 -19.63
CA GLY A 150 -19.96 -7.80 -19.39
C GLY A 150 -18.79 -8.45 -18.66
N LEU A 151 -18.98 -9.69 -18.19
CA LEU A 151 -17.96 -10.47 -17.48
C LEU A 151 -16.97 -11.15 -18.44
N ALA A 152 -15.96 -11.81 -17.87
CA ALA A 152 -15.02 -12.71 -18.56
C ALA A 152 -14.07 -12.07 -19.58
N TRP A 153 -13.60 -10.84 -19.31
CA TRP A 153 -12.52 -10.17 -20.03
C TRP A 153 -11.85 -9.11 -19.16
N ASP A 154 -10.78 -8.46 -19.63
CA ASP A 154 -9.90 -7.62 -18.82
C ASP A 154 -10.58 -6.43 -18.13
N TYR A 155 -11.60 -5.85 -18.75
CA TYR A 155 -12.40 -4.77 -18.18
C TYR A 155 -13.76 -5.26 -17.65
N GLY A 156 -13.92 -6.58 -17.54
CA GLY A 156 -15.18 -7.20 -17.14
C GLY A 156 -15.74 -6.66 -15.85
N GLY A 157 -17.06 -6.47 -15.81
CA GLY A 157 -17.78 -5.96 -14.65
C GLY A 157 -17.54 -4.49 -14.32
N THR A 158 -16.76 -3.74 -15.12
CA THR A 158 -16.51 -2.30 -14.85
C THR A 158 -17.78 -1.49 -15.02
N ILE A 159 -18.14 -0.74 -13.98
CA ILE A 159 -19.30 0.15 -13.95
C ILE A 159 -18.94 1.45 -14.67
N LEU A 160 -19.77 1.85 -15.63
CA LEU A 160 -19.65 3.13 -16.32
C LEU A 160 -20.30 4.20 -15.45
N LEU A 161 -19.48 5.04 -14.82
CA LEU A 161 -19.94 6.02 -13.85
C LEU A 161 -20.62 7.24 -14.48
N ASP A 162 -20.40 7.52 -15.77
CA ASP A 162 -20.98 8.64 -16.52
C ASP A 162 -22.50 8.70 -16.45
N SER A 163 -23.15 7.53 -16.45
CA SER A 163 -24.60 7.39 -16.36
C SER A 163 -25.14 7.23 -14.94
N SER A 164 -24.30 7.36 -13.91
CA SER A 164 -24.67 7.12 -12.51
C SER A 164 -24.69 8.40 -11.68
N LYS A 165 -25.23 8.33 -10.46
CA LYS A 165 -25.17 9.42 -9.46
C LYS A 165 -23.72 9.76 -9.02
N LEU A 166 -22.75 8.95 -9.38
CA LEU A 166 -21.32 9.16 -9.11
C LEU A 166 -20.53 9.64 -10.33
N SER A 167 -21.18 10.15 -11.38
CA SER A 167 -20.54 10.65 -12.62
C SER A 167 -19.42 11.65 -12.35
N ARG A 168 -19.50 12.44 -11.27
CA ARG A 168 -18.45 13.36 -10.82
C ARG A 168 -17.12 12.70 -10.48
N TYR A 169 -17.11 11.38 -10.29
CA TYR A 169 -15.92 10.59 -9.97
C TYR A 169 -15.35 9.83 -11.16
N GLN A 170 -15.86 10.06 -12.36
CA GLN A 170 -15.28 9.51 -13.59
C GLN A 170 -13.79 9.84 -13.68
N GLY A 171 -12.95 8.84 -14.04
CA GLY A 171 -11.50 8.97 -14.05
C GLY A 171 -10.82 8.98 -12.67
N LYS A 172 -11.59 9.05 -11.57
CA LYS A 172 -11.08 9.08 -10.18
C LYS A 172 -11.41 7.81 -9.40
N LEU A 173 -12.45 7.11 -9.83
CA LEU A 173 -12.96 5.90 -9.19
C LEU A 173 -13.31 4.87 -10.25
N ILE A 174 -12.81 3.66 -10.09
CA ILE A 174 -13.20 2.51 -10.91
C ILE A 174 -13.84 1.49 -9.98
N LEU A 175 -15.04 1.04 -10.33
CA LEU A 175 -15.80 0.03 -9.62
C LEU A 175 -15.98 -1.17 -10.55
N ARG A 176 -15.58 -2.36 -10.10
CA ARG A 176 -15.77 -3.60 -10.84
C ARG A 176 -16.59 -4.58 -10.01
N VAL A 177 -17.60 -5.13 -10.63
CA VAL A 177 -18.38 -6.23 -10.05
C VAL A 177 -17.91 -7.56 -10.59
N ASP A 178 -18.19 -8.61 -9.84
CA ASP A 178 -17.98 -9.98 -10.30
C ASP A 178 -19.13 -10.88 -9.80
N ALA A 179 -19.25 -12.03 -10.44
CA ALA A 179 -20.21 -13.06 -10.09
C ALA A 179 -19.77 -13.81 -8.82
N ALA A 180 -20.73 -14.43 -8.15
CA ALA A 180 -20.42 -15.34 -7.06
C ALA A 180 -19.54 -16.52 -7.54
N PRO A 181 -18.72 -17.12 -6.68
CA PRO A 181 -17.98 -18.34 -7.02
C PRO A 181 -18.91 -19.42 -7.59
N ASN A 182 -18.45 -20.09 -8.64
CA ASN A 182 -19.21 -21.15 -9.35
C ASN A 182 -20.50 -20.67 -10.03
N ALA A 183 -20.69 -19.37 -10.25
CA ALA A 183 -21.87 -18.84 -10.93
C ALA A 183 -21.92 -19.30 -12.40
N TYR A 184 -20.78 -19.41 -13.07
CA TYR A 184 -20.68 -19.95 -14.44
C TYR A 184 -21.19 -21.39 -14.51
N GLU A 185 -20.80 -22.26 -13.57
CA GLU A 185 -21.20 -23.67 -13.55
C GLU A 185 -22.68 -23.83 -13.21
N LYS A 186 -23.21 -23.02 -12.29
CA LYS A 186 -24.59 -23.10 -11.82
C LYS A 186 -25.60 -22.45 -12.77
N PHE A 187 -25.19 -21.40 -13.45
CA PHE A 187 -26.05 -20.57 -14.29
C PHE A 187 -25.40 -20.20 -15.63
N PRO A 188 -24.91 -21.19 -16.42
CA PRO A 188 -24.08 -20.93 -17.59
C PRO A 188 -24.75 -20.01 -18.61
N ASN A 189 -26.04 -20.21 -18.88
CA ASN A 189 -26.79 -19.38 -19.85
C ASN A 189 -26.92 -17.92 -19.38
N ASN A 190 -27.12 -17.70 -18.08
CA ASN A 190 -27.20 -16.34 -17.54
C ASN A 190 -25.82 -15.67 -17.57
N TYR A 191 -24.78 -16.40 -17.21
CA TYR A 191 -23.41 -15.89 -17.24
C TYR A 191 -22.98 -15.50 -18.64
N GLN A 192 -23.22 -16.39 -19.61
CA GLN A 192 -22.88 -16.15 -21.03
C GLN A 192 -23.65 -14.96 -21.61
N ALA A 193 -24.93 -14.78 -21.23
CA ALA A 193 -25.77 -13.68 -21.72
C ALA A 193 -25.29 -12.29 -21.29
N VAL A 194 -24.39 -12.21 -20.29
CA VAL A 194 -23.80 -10.95 -19.77
C VAL A 194 -22.26 -10.98 -19.75
N SER A 195 -21.67 -11.82 -20.59
CA SER A 195 -20.22 -11.90 -20.79
C SER A 195 -19.77 -11.14 -22.04
N GLY A 196 -18.47 -10.83 -22.11
CA GLY A 196 -17.83 -10.16 -23.24
C GLY A 196 -17.72 -8.65 -23.08
N ASP A 197 -17.25 -7.99 -24.13
CA ASP A 197 -16.90 -6.56 -24.16
C ASP A 197 -18.09 -5.61 -24.37
N ALA A 198 -19.29 -6.17 -24.53
CA ALA A 198 -20.52 -5.37 -24.62
C ALA A 198 -20.89 -4.74 -23.28
N THR A 199 -21.66 -3.66 -23.34
CA THR A 199 -22.22 -3.02 -22.14
C THR A 199 -23.65 -3.45 -21.89
N PHE A 200 -23.99 -3.68 -20.62
CA PHE A 200 -25.29 -4.13 -20.18
C PHE A 200 -25.88 -3.14 -19.16
N SER A 201 -27.23 -3.05 -19.13
CA SER A 201 -27.90 -2.33 -18.04
C SER A 201 -27.71 -3.06 -16.73
N SER A 202 -27.52 -2.32 -15.64
CA SER A 202 -27.52 -2.86 -14.27
C SER A 202 -28.84 -3.55 -13.88
N SER A 203 -29.93 -3.30 -14.63
CA SER A 203 -31.24 -3.93 -14.47
C SER A 203 -31.44 -5.22 -15.28
N ASN A 204 -30.44 -5.64 -16.09
CA ASN A 204 -30.54 -6.85 -16.90
C ASN A 204 -30.88 -8.07 -16.02
N PRO A 205 -31.95 -8.82 -16.33
CA PRO A 205 -32.43 -9.92 -15.48
C PRO A 205 -31.42 -11.05 -15.33
N HIS A 206 -30.51 -11.22 -16.29
CA HIS A 206 -29.48 -12.26 -16.24
C HIS A 206 -28.47 -12.06 -15.10
N TRP A 207 -28.33 -10.83 -14.55
CA TRP A 207 -27.49 -10.60 -13.37
C TRP A 207 -28.01 -11.26 -12.10
N LYS A 208 -29.33 -11.42 -11.97
CA LYS A 208 -29.99 -11.82 -10.72
C LYS A 208 -29.49 -13.16 -10.16
N PRO A 209 -29.41 -14.26 -10.95
CA PRO A 209 -28.98 -15.55 -10.42
C PRO A 209 -27.48 -15.64 -10.16
N LEU A 210 -26.69 -14.73 -10.75
CA LEU A 210 -25.21 -14.77 -10.67
C LEU A 210 -24.64 -14.27 -9.33
N GLY A 211 -25.47 -13.70 -8.46
CA GLY A 211 -25.02 -13.21 -7.15
C GLY A 211 -23.96 -12.09 -7.24
N ILE A 212 -24.09 -11.20 -8.21
CA ILE A 212 -23.15 -10.12 -8.52
C ILE A 212 -22.91 -9.22 -7.32
N ARG A 213 -21.61 -8.98 -7.04
CA ARG A 213 -21.15 -8.09 -5.98
C ARG A 213 -19.97 -7.24 -6.47
N LEU A 214 -19.78 -6.10 -5.82
CA LEU A 214 -18.58 -5.30 -6.02
C LEU A 214 -17.34 -6.10 -5.59
N ALA A 215 -16.50 -6.42 -6.54
CA ALA A 215 -15.28 -7.22 -6.33
C ALA A 215 -14.04 -6.34 -6.14
N GLU A 216 -13.98 -5.22 -6.87
CA GLU A 216 -12.82 -4.34 -6.86
C GLU A 216 -13.22 -2.87 -6.84
N ILE A 217 -12.44 -2.08 -6.09
CA ILE A 217 -12.44 -0.62 -6.11
C ILE A 217 -11.02 -0.16 -6.38
N ILE A 218 -10.85 0.70 -7.40
CA ILE A 218 -9.58 1.38 -7.67
C ILE A 218 -9.81 2.87 -7.49
N VAL A 219 -9.01 3.50 -6.65
CA VAL A 219 -9.03 4.94 -6.42
C VAL A 219 -7.81 5.55 -7.11
N VAL A 220 -8.04 6.21 -8.23
CA VAL A 220 -6.99 6.91 -8.98
C VAL A 220 -6.62 8.18 -8.24
N LEU A 221 -5.36 8.31 -7.84
CA LEU A 221 -4.85 9.48 -7.12
C LEU A 221 -4.10 10.43 -8.05
N ASN A 222 -3.23 9.91 -8.89
CA ASN A 222 -2.48 10.68 -9.87
C ASN A 222 -2.55 9.97 -11.22
N PRO A 223 -3.50 10.34 -12.10
CA PRO A 223 -3.58 9.73 -13.42
C PRO A 223 -2.26 9.93 -14.17
N SER A 224 -1.83 8.93 -14.95
CA SER A 224 -0.75 9.09 -15.94
C SER A 224 -1.23 10.08 -17.01
N GLU A 225 -0.38 11.02 -17.36
CA GLU A 225 -0.59 11.95 -18.48
C GLU A 225 -0.59 11.21 -19.81
#